data_751027ba6b5e9361e4ec6649039e2ad7
#
_entry.id   751027ba6b5e9361e4ec6649039e2ad7
#
_cell.length_a   1.000
_cell.length_b   1.000
_cell.length_c   1.000
_cell.angle_alpha   90.00
_cell.angle_beta   90.00
_cell.angle_gamma   90.00
#
_symmetry.space_group_name_H-M   'P 1'
#
loop_
_entity.id
_entity.type
_entity.pdbx_description
1 polymer ?
#
loop_
_entity_poly.entity_id
_entity_poly.type
_entity_poly.pdbx_seq_one_letter_code
_entity_poly.pdbx_strand_id
1 'polypeptide(L)'
;MNTKFQKSLPGHCLDYFDAQAAVDAIMPGAYAKLPYTSKVLAEQLVRCCEPAAVNPSLSQLIERKRDRDFPWYPARVVCHDILGLTAFVDLAGLRDAIADRGGDPAQVNPVVPTQLIVDHSLAVEHSGFDPQAFDKNRAIEGRRNKERFHFINWCKNAFLNVDVIPAGNGIM
;
A
#
# COMPACT_ATOMS: atom_id res chain seq x y z
N MET A 1 -15.11 -12.69 5.12
CA MET A 1 -15.66 -11.31 5.10
C MET A 1 -16.88 -11.25 5.99
N ASN A 2 -17.02 -10.19 6.76
CA ASN A 2 -18.19 -9.99 7.62
C ASN A 2 -19.35 -9.40 6.80
N THR A 3 -20.40 -10.18 6.55
CA THR A 3 -21.55 -9.75 5.75
C THR A 3 -22.61 -8.98 6.53
N LYS A 4 -22.49 -8.92 7.87
CA LYS A 4 -23.51 -8.32 8.75
C LYS A 4 -23.86 -6.87 8.41
N PHE A 5 -22.88 -6.09 7.96
CA PHE A 5 -23.02 -4.68 7.62
C PHE A 5 -22.81 -4.40 6.12
N GLN A 6 -22.76 -5.44 5.30
CA GLN A 6 -22.72 -5.30 3.85
C GLN A 6 -24.11 -4.95 3.34
N LYS A 7 -24.19 -3.93 2.50
CA LYS A 7 -25.44 -3.44 1.89
C LYS A 7 -25.21 -3.15 0.42
N SER A 8 -26.23 -3.38 -0.38
CA SER A 8 -26.19 -3.00 -1.80
C SER A 8 -26.37 -1.49 -1.97
N LEU A 9 -25.56 -0.90 -2.85
CA LEU A 9 -25.65 0.52 -3.17
C LEU A 9 -26.83 0.75 -4.11
N PRO A 10 -27.84 1.56 -3.71
CA PRO A 10 -29.02 1.79 -4.52
C PRO A 10 -28.68 2.31 -5.92
N GLY A 11 -29.25 1.69 -6.95
CA GLY A 11 -29.04 2.07 -8.36
C GLY A 11 -27.72 1.58 -8.99
N HIS A 12 -26.93 0.76 -8.27
CA HIS A 12 -25.67 0.21 -8.76
C HIS A 12 -25.55 -1.28 -8.46
N CYS A 13 -24.77 -2.01 -9.25
CA CYS A 13 -24.41 -3.41 -8.99
C CYS A 13 -23.20 -3.52 -8.05
N LEU A 14 -23.13 -2.64 -7.04
CA LEU A 14 -22.02 -2.56 -6.09
C LEU A 14 -22.55 -2.68 -4.66
N ASP A 15 -21.74 -3.26 -3.79
CA ASP A 15 -21.99 -3.31 -2.36
C ASP A 15 -21.06 -2.37 -1.61
N TYR A 16 -21.50 -1.93 -0.44
CA TYR A 16 -20.68 -1.17 0.50
C TYR A 16 -20.82 -1.73 1.91
N PHE A 17 -19.86 -1.38 2.77
CA PHE A 17 -19.88 -1.74 4.18
C PHE A 17 -20.32 -0.54 5.02
N ASP A 18 -21.44 -0.68 5.71
CA ASP A 18 -22.04 0.39 6.51
C ASP A 18 -21.32 0.54 7.86
N ALA A 19 -20.20 1.25 7.83
CA ALA A 19 -19.40 1.54 9.01
C ALA A 19 -20.17 2.41 10.02
N GLN A 20 -21.07 3.27 9.57
CA GLN A 20 -21.92 4.07 10.45
C GLN A 20 -22.82 3.17 11.29
N ALA A 21 -23.56 2.27 10.65
CA ALA A 21 -24.42 1.34 11.35
C ALA A 21 -23.64 0.45 12.33
N ALA A 22 -22.42 0.04 11.97
CA ALA A 22 -21.58 -0.78 12.84
C ALA A 22 -21.11 -0.03 14.09
N VAL A 23 -20.66 1.21 13.94
CA VAL A 23 -20.19 2.06 15.04
C VAL A 23 -21.37 2.46 15.95
N ASP A 24 -22.48 2.90 15.36
CA ASP A 24 -23.66 3.37 16.10
C ASP A 24 -24.40 2.22 16.81
N ALA A 25 -24.22 0.97 16.36
CA ALA A 25 -24.70 -0.20 17.07
C ALA A 25 -23.95 -0.44 18.40
N ILE A 26 -22.70 0.03 18.53
CA ILE A 26 -21.91 -0.04 19.77
C ILE A 26 -22.22 1.18 20.65
N MET A 27 -22.18 2.37 20.06
CA MET A 27 -22.43 3.63 20.75
C MET A 27 -23.22 4.58 19.85
N PRO A 28 -24.53 4.77 20.08
CA PRO A 28 -25.39 5.61 19.26
C PRO A 28 -24.84 7.03 19.06
N GLY A 29 -24.76 7.47 17.82
CA GLY A 29 -24.25 8.78 17.43
C GLY A 29 -22.73 8.95 17.51
N ALA A 30 -21.99 7.89 17.80
CA ALA A 30 -20.52 7.94 17.89
C ALA A 30 -19.89 8.19 16.52
N TYR A 31 -20.43 7.59 15.45
CA TYR A 31 -19.85 7.75 14.11
C TYR A 31 -19.77 9.21 13.66
N ALA A 32 -20.77 10.01 13.94
CA ALA A 32 -20.78 11.42 13.59
C ALA A 32 -19.63 12.21 14.25
N LYS A 33 -19.18 11.77 15.43
CA LYS A 33 -18.12 12.41 16.23
C LYS A 33 -16.71 11.90 15.88
N LEU A 34 -16.59 10.83 15.11
CA LEU A 34 -15.30 10.29 14.70
C LEU A 34 -14.61 11.22 13.70
N PRO A 35 -13.28 11.42 13.81
CA PRO A 35 -12.46 11.98 12.73
C PRO A 35 -12.60 11.17 11.44
N TYR A 36 -12.39 11.81 10.29
CA TYR A 36 -12.49 11.14 9.00
C TYR A 36 -11.55 9.91 8.88
N THR A 37 -10.32 10.03 9.36
CA THR A 37 -9.39 8.89 9.40
C THR A 37 -9.94 7.71 10.21
N SER A 38 -10.58 7.97 11.35
CA SER A 38 -11.23 6.93 12.16
C SER A 38 -12.45 6.32 11.46
N LYS A 39 -13.17 7.09 10.64
CA LYS A 39 -14.27 6.56 9.82
C LYS A 39 -13.76 5.59 8.74
N VAL A 40 -12.63 5.92 8.11
CA VAL A 40 -11.96 5.02 7.13
C VAL A 40 -11.48 3.74 7.83
N LEU A 41 -10.86 3.86 9.01
CA LEU A 41 -10.45 2.69 9.79
C LEU A 41 -11.63 1.84 10.24
N ALA A 42 -12.75 2.46 10.63
CA ALA A 42 -13.97 1.74 10.99
C ALA A 42 -14.54 0.93 9.81
N GLU A 43 -14.54 1.50 8.61
CA GLU A 43 -14.99 0.81 7.40
C GLU A 43 -14.08 -0.39 7.09
N GLN A 44 -12.76 -0.21 7.15
CA GLN A 44 -11.78 -1.26 6.97
C GLN A 44 -12.00 -2.43 7.95
N LEU A 45 -12.24 -2.14 9.24
CA LEU A 45 -12.52 -3.16 10.24
C LEU A 45 -13.80 -3.95 9.91
N VAL A 46 -14.86 -3.26 9.54
CA VAL A 46 -16.14 -3.89 9.19
C VAL A 46 -15.98 -4.79 7.96
N ARG A 47 -15.20 -4.37 6.97
CA ARG A 47 -15.00 -5.07 5.71
C ARG A 47 -14.03 -6.26 5.84
N CYS A 48 -12.91 -6.07 6.49
CA CYS A 48 -11.75 -6.99 6.38
C CYS A 48 -11.47 -7.78 7.66
N CYS A 49 -11.90 -7.29 8.83
CA CYS A 49 -11.55 -7.91 10.09
C CYS A 49 -12.34 -9.20 10.35
N GLU A 50 -11.74 -10.11 11.07
CA GLU A 50 -12.43 -11.31 11.54
C GLU A 50 -13.65 -10.92 12.40
N PRO A 51 -14.82 -11.57 12.23
CA PRO A 51 -16.08 -11.16 12.87
C PRO A 51 -15.99 -10.99 14.39
N ALA A 52 -15.23 -11.85 15.06
CA ALA A 52 -15.04 -11.78 16.53
C ALA A 52 -14.24 -10.56 16.98
N ALA A 53 -13.35 -10.02 16.14
CA ALA A 53 -12.50 -8.89 16.46
C ALA A 53 -13.11 -7.52 16.06
N VAL A 54 -14.18 -7.49 15.26
CA VAL A 54 -14.78 -6.24 14.78
C VAL A 54 -15.26 -5.36 15.95
N ASN A 55 -16.11 -5.87 16.82
CA ASN A 55 -16.69 -5.08 17.91
C ASN A 55 -15.62 -4.60 18.92
N PRO A 56 -14.68 -5.43 19.40
CA PRO A 56 -13.58 -4.97 20.25
C PRO A 56 -12.73 -3.87 19.60
N SER A 57 -12.42 -4.00 18.31
CA SER A 57 -11.60 -3.02 17.60
C SER A 57 -12.35 -1.71 17.34
N LEU A 58 -13.65 -1.78 17.01
CA LEU A 58 -14.49 -0.58 16.89
C LEU A 58 -14.64 0.13 18.24
N SER A 59 -14.82 -0.59 19.34
CA SER A 59 -14.88 -0.01 20.70
C SER A 59 -13.58 0.72 21.03
N GLN A 60 -12.43 0.09 20.74
CA GLN A 60 -11.11 0.70 20.92
C GLN A 60 -10.97 1.99 20.10
N LEU A 61 -11.46 2.00 18.87
CA LEU A 61 -11.43 3.17 17.98
C LEU A 61 -12.32 4.30 18.51
N ILE A 62 -13.54 3.99 18.95
CA ILE A 62 -14.50 4.95 19.51
C ILE A 62 -13.94 5.59 20.79
N GLU A 63 -13.38 4.79 21.68
CA GLU A 63 -12.81 5.20 22.96
C GLU A 63 -11.40 5.81 22.81
N ARG A 64 -10.81 5.79 21.61
CA ARG A 64 -9.45 6.27 21.30
C ARG A 64 -8.36 5.61 22.18
N LYS A 65 -8.56 4.37 22.56
CA LYS A 65 -7.58 3.61 23.31
C LYS A 65 -6.38 3.24 22.45
N ARG A 66 -5.17 3.34 23.04
CA ARG A 66 -3.89 3.09 22.35
C ARG A 66 -3.01 2.10 23.14
N ASP A 67 -3.62 1.34 24.01
CA ASP A 67 -2.98 0.42 24.97
C ASP A 67 -2.76 -0.98 24.40
N ARG A 68 -3.22 -1.25 23.20
CA ARG A 68 -3.08 -2.54 22.51
C ARG A 68 -3.12 -2.37 20.99
N ASP A 69 -2.63 -3.38 20.31
CA ASP A 69 -2.64 -3.45 18.86
C ASP A 69 -4.05 -3.45 18.28
N PHE A 70 -4.13 -3.01 17.05
CA PHE A 70 -5.35 -2.77 16.31
C PHE A 70 -5.21 -3.40 14.91
N PRO A 71 -6.17 -4.23 14.46
CA PRO A 71 -6.12 -4.83 13.13
C PRO A 71 -6.09 -3.77 12.04
N TRP A 72 -5.13 -3.90 11.12
CA TRP A 72 -4.98 -2.97 10.02
C TRP A 72 -4.78 -3.71 8.69
N TYR A 73 -5.62 -3.36 7.71
CA TYR A 73 -5.64 -4.01 6.40
C TYR A 73 -5.56 -2.95 5.29
N PRO A 74 -4.38 -2.44 4.97
CA PRO A 74 -4.22 -1.46 3.90
C PRO A 74 -4.60 -2.10 2.56
N ALA A 75 -5.22 -1.33 1.68
CA ALA A 75 -5.60 -1.80 0.35
C ALA A 75 -4.37 -1.96 -0.56
N ARG A 76 -3.36 -1.13 -0.35
CA ARG A 76 -2.07 -1.18 -1.06
C ARG A 76 -0.99 -0.44 -0.27
N VAL A 77 0.25 -0.75 -0.58
CA VAL A 77 1.43 0.01 -0.12
C VAL A 77 2.03 0.72 -1.33
N VAL A 78 2.33 1.99 -1.18
CA VAL A 78 3.01 2.80 -2.21
C VAL A 78 4.43 3.10 -1.74
N CYS A 79 5.41 2.72 -2.55
CA CYS A 79 6.82 2.91 -2.28
C CYS A 79 7.43 3.83 -3.34
N HIS A 80 8.16 4.83 -2.90
CA HIS A 80 9.02 5.64 -3.76
C HIS A 80 10.26 4.83 -4.17
N ASP A 81 10.75 4.99 -5.39
CA ASP A 81 11.85 4.20 -5.96
C ASP A 81 13.23 4.45 -5.35
N ILE A 82 13.40 5.48 -4.54
CA ILE A 82 14.61 5.72 -3.73
C ILE A 82 14.35 5.31 -2.28
N LEU A 83 13.46 6.02 -1.60
CA LEU A 83 13.26 5.87 -0.16
C LEU A 83 12.50 4.59 0.20
N GLY A 84 11.59 4.14 -0.66
CA GLY A 84 10.84 2.90 -0.47
C GLY A 84 11.52 1.64 -0.98
N LEU A 85 12.60 1.79 -1.78
CA LEU A 85 13.33 0.64 -2.34
C LEU A 85 13.99 -0.22 -1.25
N THR A 86 14.35 0.36 -0.12
CA THR A 86 14.93 -0.36 1.03
C THR A 86 14.04 -1.49 1.54
N ALA A 87 12.70 -1.31 1.51
CA ALA A 87 11.78 -2.38 1.88
C ALA A 87 11.90 -3.62 0.98
N PHE A 88 12.17 -3.41 -0.31
CA PHE A 88 12.41 -4.52 -1.25
C PHE A 88 13.78 -5.16 -1.05
N VAL A 89 14.78 -4.38 -0.66
CA VAL A 89 16.10 -4.90 -0.28
C VAL A 89 15.98 -5.81 0.95
N ASP A 90 15.19 -5.40 1.95
CA ASP A 90 14.94 -6.22 3.14
C ASP A 90 14.19 -7.52 2.79
N LEU A 91 13.19 -7.46 1.90
CA LEU A 91 12.50 -8.66 1.40
C LEU A 91 13.43 -9.58 0.61
N ALA A 92 14.34 -9.02 -0.18
CA ALA A 92 15.36 -9.81 -0.91
C ALA A 92 16.31 -10.49 0.08
N GLY A 93 16.82 -9.75 1.07
CA GLY A 93 17.67 -10.33 2.12
C GLY A 93 16.97 -11.41 2.94
N LEU A 94 15.66 -11.28 3.17
CA LEU A 94 14.87 -12.33 3.81
C LEU A 94 14.78 -13.59 2.94
N ARG A 95 14.65 -13.44 1.60
CA ARG A 95 14.71 -14.57 0.67
C ARG A 95 16.03 -15.30 0.74
N ASP A 96 17.14 -14.56 0.75
CA ASP A 96 18.49 -15.14 0.89
C ASP A 96 18.60 -15.90 2.21
N ALA A 97 18.18 -15.31 3.32
CA ALA A 97 18.24 -15.96 4.64
C ALA A 97 17.38 -17.24 4.73
N ILE A 98 16.29 -17.32 3.99
CA ILE A 98 15.47 -18.56 3.89
C ILE A 98 16.17 -19.61 3.04
N ALA A 99 16.73 -19.21 1.88
CA ALA A 99 17.46 -20.10 1.01
C ALA A 99 18.69 -20.70 1.70
N ASP A 100 19.44 -19.92 2.46
CA ASP A 100 20.61 -20.35 3.24
C ASP A 100 20.25 -21.43 4.29
N ARG A 101 18.99 -21.45 4.72
CA ARG A 101 18.45 -22.47 5.65
C ARG A 101 17.74 -23.63 4.94
N GLY A 102 17.83 -23.71 3.61
CA GLY A 102 17.23 -24.75 2.80
C GLY A 102 15.70 -24.61 2.64
N GLY A 103 15.12 -23.45 2.95
CA GLY A 103 13.71 -23.15 2.71
C GLY A 103 13.47 -22.60 1.30
N ASP A 104 12.21 -22.49 0.93
CA ASP A 104 11.80 -21.92 -0.35
C ASP A 104 11.70 -20.39 -0.29
N PRO A 105 12.60 -19.64 -0.94
CA PRO A 105 12.58 -18.19 -0.94
C PRO A 105 11.36 -17.59 -1.64
N ALA A 106 10.68 -18.33 -2.52
CA ALA A 106 9.48 -17.87 -3.21
C ALA A 106 8.28 -17.64 -2.27
N GLN A 107 8.35 -18.15 -1.04
CA GLN A 107 7.33 -17.88 0.00
C GLN A 107 7.35 -16.44 0.51
N VAL A 108 8.47 -15.73 0.37
CA VAL A 108 8.58 -14.32 0.79
C VAL A 108 8.01 -13.40 -0.28
N ASN A 109 6.86 -12.84 0.01
CA ASN A 109 6.18 -11.87 -0.86
C ASN A 109 5.47 -10.82 -0.01
N PRO A 110 5.25 -9.60 -0.52
CA PRO A 110 4.34 -8.66 0.12
C PRO A 110 2.95 -9.27 0.30
N VAL A 111 2.40 -9.16 1.50
CA VAL A 111 1.04 -9.65 1.80
C VAL A 111 -0.02 -8.78 1.12
N VAL A 112 0.30 -7.50 0.93
CA VAL A 112 -0.58 -6.49 0.33
C VAL A 112 -0.02 -6.07 -1.02
N PRO A 113 -0.85 -5.77 -2.02
CA PRO A 113 -0.38 -5.19 -3.28
C PRO A 113 0.54 -4.00 -3.02
N THR A 114 1.76 -4.07 -3.51
CA THR A 114 2.80 -3.07 -3.29
C THR A 114 3.22 -2.46 -4.62
N GLN A 115 3.10 -1.15 -4.74
CA GLN A 115 3.45 -0.40 -5.94
C GLN A 115 4.72 0.40 -5.71
N LEU A 116 5.74 0.13 -6.52
CA LEU A 116 6.95 0.95 -6.57
C LEU A 116 6.77 2.01 -7.66
N ILE A 117 6.78 3.27 -7.28
CA ILE A 117 6.60 4.40 -8.19
C ILE A 117 7.96 5.05 -8.45
N VAL A 118 8.34 5.12 -9.73
CA VAL A 118 9.54 5.84 -10.15
C VAL A 118 9.23 7.33 -10.20
N ASP A 119 9.63 8.04 -9.15
CA ASP A 119 9.29 9.44 -8.90
C ASP A 119 10.46 10.24 -8.29
N HIS A 120 11.70 9.85 -8.61
CA HIS A 120 12.86 10.59 -8.12
C HIS A 120 13.15 11.82 -9.00
N SER A 121 13.81 12.81 -8.39
CA SER A 121 14.21 14.04 -9.09
C SER A 121 15.26 13.76 -10.15
N LEU A 122 15.11 14.38 -11.32
CA LEU A 122 16.07 14.35 -12.41
C LEU A 122 17.09 15.49 -12.22
N ALA A 123 18.38 15.17 -12.21
CA ALA A 123 19.43 16.17 -12.28
C ALA A 123 19.58 16.65 -13.72
N VAL A 124 19.18 17.90 -13.99
CA VAL A 124 19.22 18.48 -15.34
C VAL A 124 20.64 18.94 -15.67
N GLU A 125 21.27 18.34 -16.71
CA GLU A 125 22.58 18.72 -17.22
C GLU A 125 22.49 19.41 -18.59
N HIS A 126 21.41 19.17 -19.33
CA HIS A 126 21.12 19.81 -20.60
C HIS A 126 19.83 20.62 -20.48
N SER A 127 19.86 21.88 -20.85
CA SER A 127 18.74 22.80 -20.72
C SER A 127 18.73 23.89 -21.81
N GLY A 128 17.85 24.85 -21.72
CA GLY A 128 17.76 25.97 -22.66
C GLY A 128 17.09 25.59 -23.96
N PHE A 129 17.65 26.05 -25.06
CA PHE A 129 17.08 25.86 -26.41
C PHE A 129 17.58 24.58 -27.10
N ASP A 130 18.22 23.67 -26.37
CA ASP A 130 18.63 22.36 -26.95
C ASP A 130 17.40 21.47 -27.14
N PRO A 131 16.97 21.20 -28.36
CA PRO A 131 15.78 20.39 -28.63
C PRO A 131 15.95 18.93 -28.21
N GLN A 132 17.18 18.50 -27.95
CA GLN A 132 17.51 17.15 -27.49
C GLN A 132 17.77 17.08 -25.97
N ALA A 133 17.57 18.18 -25.22
CA ALA A 133 17.85 18.26 -23.79
C ALA A 133 17.15 17.14 -22.99
N PHE A 134 15.90 16.87 -23.28
CA PHE A 134 15.12 15.82 -22.62
C PHE A 134 15.75 14.44 -22.80
N ASP A 135 16.03 14.05 -24.05
CA ASP A 135 16.59 12.73 -24.35
C ASP A 135 18.01 12.56 -23.77
N LYS A 136 18.82 13.62 -23.80
CA LYS A 136 20.16 13.63 -23.19
C LYS A 136 20.09 13.43 -21.66
N ASN A 137 19.24 14.19 -20.98
CA ASN A 137 19.05 14.05 -19.54
C ASN A 137 18.51 12.67 -19.18
N ARG A 138 17.55 12.13 -19.95
CA ARG A 138 17.02 10.79 -19.76
C ARG A 138 18.10 9.70 -19.94
N ALA A 139 18.96 9.84 -20.93
CA ALA A 139 20.07 8.92 -21.15
C ALA A 139 21.10 8.93 -19.99
N ILE A 140 21.38 10.12 -19.43
CA ILE A 140 22.25 10.30 -18.26
C ILE A 140 21.60 9.63 -17.05
N GLU A 141 20.32 9.87 -16.82
CA GLU A 141 19.53 9.30 -15.76
C GLU A 141 19.57 7.77 -15.78
N GLY A 142 19.24 7.17 -16.93
CA GLY A 142 19.27 5.72 -17.11
C GLY A 142 20.64 5.10 -16.83
N ARG A 143 21.71 5.79 -17.21
CA ARG A 143 23.08 5.34 -16.94
C ARG A 143 23.44 5.42 -15.46
N ARG A 144 23.08 6.50 -14.76
CA ARG A 144 23.35 6.70 -13.34
C ARG A 144 22.61 5.71 -12.46
N ASN A 145 21.40 5.36 -12.83
CA ASN A 145 20.52 4.49 -12.04
C ASN A 145 20.43 3.05 -12.60
N LYS A 146 21.37 2.65 -13.45
CA LYS A 146 21.33 1.35 -14.12
C LYS A 146 21.17 0.18 -13.15
N GLU A 147 21.94 0.15 -12.07
CA GLU A 147 21.87 -0.94 -11.07
C GLU A 147 20.56 -0.93 -10.31
N ARG A 148 20.08 0.27 -9.94
CA ARG A 148 18.76 0.43 -9.32
C ARG A 148 17.64 -0.12 -10.20
N PHE A 149 17.62 0.26 -11.46
CA PHE A 149 16.60 -0.21 -12.40
C PHE A 149 16.71 -1.72 -12.67
N HIS A 150 17.91 -2.29 -12.65
CA HIS A 150 18.09 -3.74 -12.70
C HIS A 150 17.47 -4.42 -11.48
N PHE A 151 17.70 -3.91 -10.28
CA PHE A 151 17.10 -4.45 -9.06
C PHE A 151 15.57 -4.30 -9.05
N ILE A 152 15.06 -3.14 -9.44
CA ILE A 152 13.61 -2.91 -9.56
C ILE A 152 12.97 -3.90 -10.53
N ASN A 153 13.60 -4.12 -11.69
CA ASN A 153 13.11 -5.09 -12.67
C ASN A 153 13.15 -6.52 -12.14
N TRP A 154 14.17 -6.86 -11.36
CA TRP A 154 14.23 -8.14 -10.66
C TRP A 154 13.07 -8.25 -9.66
N CYS A 155 12.82 -7.25 -8.83
CA CYS A 155 11.72 -7.24 -7.86
C CYS A 155 10.37 -7.50 -8.53
N LYS A 156 10.10 -6.81 -9.65
CA LYS A 156 8.87 -6.99 -10.43
C LYS A 156 8.64 -8.43 -10.89
N ASN A 157 9.71 -9.15 -11.19
CA ASN A 157 9.63 -10.54 -11.68
C ASN A 157 9.73 -11.58 -10.56
N ALA A 158 10.41 -11.24 -9.48
CA ALA A 158 10.67 -12.16 -8.37
C ALA A 158 9.52 -12.22 -7.36
N PHE A 159 8.88 -11.09 -7.08
CA PHE A 159 7.81 -11.01 -6.08
C PHE A 159 6.44 -11.10 -6.74
N LEU A 160 5.53 -11.81 -6.07
CA LEU A 160 4.09 -11.68 -6.30
C LEU A 160 3.61 -10.36 -5.66
N ASN A 161 2.50 -9.82 -6.08
CA ASN A 161 1.91 -8.59 -5.54
C ASN A 161 2.81 -7.33 -5.61
N VAL A 162 3.79 -7.31 -6.51
CA VAL A 162 4.64 -6.13 -6.76
C VAL A 162 4.37 -5.61 -8.16
N ASP A 163 4.04 -4.35 -8.24
CA ASP A 163 3.88 -3.62 -9.47
C ASP A 163 4.83 -2.43 -9.53
N VAL A 164 5.33 -2.10 -10.72
CA VAL A 164 6.25 -1.00 -10.94
C VAL A 164 5.61 0.01 -11.87
N ILE A 165 5.40 1.21 -11.36
CA ILE A 165 4.87 2.33 -12.13
C ILE A 165 6.05 3.13 -12.68
N PRO A 166 6.31 3.09 -13.99
CA PRO A 166 7.44 3.77 -14.59
C PRO A 166 7.26 5.30 -14.59
N ALA A 167 8.37 6.01 -14.73
CA ALA A 167 8.38 7.47 -14.86
C ALA A 167 7.44 7.93 -15.99
N GLY A 168 6.69 8.99 -15.72
CA GLY A 168 5.74 9.58 -16.68
C GLY A 168 4.33 8.97 -16.68
N ASN A 169 4.10 7.87 -15.96
CA ASN A 169 2.76 7.29 -15.83
C ASN A 169 1.96 7.86 -14.64
N GLY A 170 2.53 8.82 -13.93
CA GLY A 170 1.89 9.53 -12.85
C GLY A 170 1.71 8.72 -11.56
N ILE A 171 1.29 9.42 -10.53
CA ILE A 171 0.83 8.82 -9.27
C ILE A 171 -0.65 8.50 -9.46
N MET A 172 -1.02 7.25 -9.32
CA MET A 172 -2.40 6.81 -9.39
C MET A 172 -3.01 6.65 -8.00
#